data_ecf1843e38f3ff88a4cb79746a84c3cf
#
_entry.id   ecf1843e38f3ff88a4cb79746a84c3cf
#
_cell.length_a   1.000
_cell.length_b   1.000
_cell.length_c   1.000
_cell.angle_alpha   90.00
_cell.angle_beta   90.00
_cell.angle_gamma   90.00
#
_symmetry.space_group_name_H-M   'P 1'
#
loop_
_entity.id
_entity.type
_entity.pdbx_description
1 polymer ?
#
loop_
_entity_poly.entity_id
_entity_poly.type
_entity_poly.pdbx_seq_one_letter_code
_entity_poly.pdbx_strand_id
1 'polypeptide(L)'
;MFKIAQSDIQQEIKDTKFLAVISDDTTDVSNHLQNVVILRYLVSGQVVERFWSFCSMKQGDAVSIANVIDACLSRVLPNAEDKSKLIAQCYDGASVMSGLEGGVQSIVKQSYPHAHYVHCYAHQLNLVLQQAVSQVSQIRLFFANLSGFSVFFTRSPKRVAFLDKSVGRRLPRSVKTRWNFQSRLVLTVYEHQDDLIECFQDIIVNWNGDQTTVREASGLLKCLQDRDFLGYLDFFHKIMPHVEILYAQLQRRQLDPVFLQNCKSNFIQAVNNVRSTIPHIFPPITPASTSAKRPRVDTSDEEKSRILHEVSDIIISHFCSRFEFSNHLASATLFNSESFEKYNQAFPSQILKSTAESYPMLDESKLRSELAVIYSRCEFRQCCGAVALLHLLQESNLTETFSEVIKLLMILITTPMSSSEAERCFSTLKRVKTFLRNTMSDDRLNALAMLSIEKKFIRESSNFNQRVIEMFAHLKERRATFLYK
;
A
#
# COMPACT_ATOMS: atom_id res chain seq x y z
N MET A 1 30.03 8.25 3.39
CA MET A 1 29.02 7.17 3.35
C MET A 1 27.84 7.50 2.42
N PHE A 2 27.03 8.53 2.68
CA PHE A 2 25.87 8.88 1.86
C PHE A 2 26.21 9.06 0.38
N LYS A 3 27.20 9.90 0.05
CA LYS A 3 27.64 10.13 -1.34
C LYS A 3 28.12 8.85 -2.05
N ILE A 4 28.79 7.94 -1.32
CA ILE A 4 29.26 6.66 -1.88
C ILE A 4 28.05 5.77 -2.19
N ALA A 5 27.10 5.64 -1.26
CA ALA A 5 25.89 4.87 -1.50
C ALA A 5 25.07 5.42 -2.68
N GLN A 6 24.95 6.76 -2.80
CA GLN A 6 24.30 7.38 -3.96
C GLN A 6 25.06 7.11 -5.27
N SER A 7 26.39 7.14 -5.25
CA SER A 7 27.21 6.80 -6.41
C SER A 7 27.03 5.34 -6.85
N ASP A 8 26.92 4.42 -5.88
CA ASP A 8 26.66 3.01 -6.18
C ASP A 8 25.28 2.81 -6.79
N ILE A 9 24.24 3.48 -6.24
CA ILE A 9 22.89 3.48 -6.80
C ILE A 9 22.88 4.07 -8.22
N GLN A 10 23.61 5.17 -8.46
CA GLN A 10 23.75 5.75 -9.81
C GLN A 10 24.39 4.77 -10.79
N GLN A 11 25.39 4.01 -10.33
CA GLN A 11 26.02 2.99 -11.17
C GLN A 11 25.04 1.84 -11.50
N GLU A 12 24.29 1.33 -10.50
CA GLU A 12 23.24 0.34 -10.76
C GLU A 12 22.24 0.85 -11.83
N ILE A 13 21.83 2.14 -11.74
CA ILE A 13 20.84 2.73 -12.65
C ILE A 13 21.40 2.92 -14.08
N LYS A 14 22.69 3.21 -14.26
CA LYS A 14 23.29 3.28 -15.59
C LYS A 14 23.09 1.99 -16.37
N ASP A 15 23.20 0.86 -15.69
CA ASP A 15 23.12 -0.48 -16.28
C ASP A 15 21.67 -0.95 -16.46
N THR A 16 20.66 -0.26 -15.88
CA THR A 16 19.26 -0.61 -16.01
C THR A 16 18.63 -0.08 -17.30
N LYS A 17 17.67 -0.83 -17.83
CA LYS A 17 16.87 -0.40 -18.99
C LYS A 17 15.73 0.53 -18.60
N PHE A 18 15.11 0.28 -17.46
CA PHE A 18 13.90 0.99 -17.00
C PHE A 18 14.01 1.39 -15.53
N LEU A 19 13.45 2.54 -15.22
CA LEU A 19 13.41 3.15 -13.91
C LEU A 19 11.99 3.62 -13.61
N ALA A 20 11.60 3.57 -12.34
CA ALA A 20 10.41 4.24 -11.84
C ALA A 20 10.74 5.05 -10.58
N VAL A 21 9.96 6.10 -10.34
CA VAL A 21 10.03 6.92 -9.13
C VAL A 21 8.81 6.69 -8.25
N ILE A 22 9.05 6.55 -6.94
CA ILE A 22 8.02 6.52 -5.91
C ILE A 22 8.28 7.72 -5.02
N SER A 23 7.23 8.49 -4.72
CA SER A 23 7.33 9.63 -3.82
C SER A 23 6.09 9.73 -2.94
N ASP A 24 6.28 10.32 -1.77
CA ASP A 24 5.22 10.63 -0.82
C ASP A 24 5.73 11.74 0.11
N ASP A 25 4.83 12.43 0.82
CA ASP A 25 5.19 13.49 1.73
C ASP A 25 4.64 13.27 3.14
N THR A 26 5.30 13.88 4.10
CA THR A 26 4.89 13.84 5.51
C THR A 26 5.37 15.09 6.24
N THR A 27 4.73 15.38 7.37
CA THR A 27 5.21 16.40 8.31
C THR A 27 6.04 15.71 9.40
N ASP A 28 7.26 16.18 9.61
CA ASP A 28 8.14 15.65 10.64
C ASP A 28 7.83 16.23 12.05
N VAL A 29 8.55 15.76 13.05
CA VAL A 29 8.37 16.20 14.46
C VAL A 29 8.65 17.68 14.70
N SER A 30 9.28 18.36 13.73
CA SER A 30 9.60 19.80 13.77
C SER A 30 8.60 20.63 12.95
N ASN A 31 7.49 20.03 12.49
CA ASN A 31 6.51 20.61 11.59
C ASN A 31 7.09 21.06 10.23
N HIS A 32 8.17 20.44 9.76
CA HIS A 32 8.66 20.64 8.41
C HIS A 32 8.08 19.57 7.46
N LEU A 33 7.67 20.02 6.28
CA LEU A 33 7.28 19.11 5.20
C LEU A 33 8.52 18.39 4.68
N GLN A 34 8.45 17.08 4.62
CA GLN A 34 9.50 16.19 4.11
C GLN A 34 8.93 15.34 2.99
N ASN A 35 9.48 15.49 1.80
CA ASN A 35 9.20 14.58 0.70
C ASN A 35 10.26 13.49 0.65
N VAL A 36 9.87 12.25 0.36
CA VAL A 36 10.78 11.13 0.12
C VAL A 36 10.79 10.76 -1.35
N VAL A 37 11.98 10.57 -1.89
CA VAL A 37 12.19 10.07 -3.25
C VAL A 37 12.84 8.69 -3.18
N ILE A 38 12.22 7.72 -3.85
CA ILE A 38 12.63 6.32 -3.92
C ILE A 38 12.72 5.94 -5.39
N LEU A 39 13.75 5.21 -5.77
CA LEU A 39 14.00 4.75 -7.13
C LEU A 39 13.77 3.24 -7.20
N ARG A 40 12.93 2.80 -8.15
CA ARG A 40 12.59 1.40 -8.36
C ARG A 40 13.08 0.95 -9.73
N TYR A 41 13.83 -0.15 -9.77
CA TYR A 41 14.40 -0.72 -10.98
C TYR A 41 14.77 -2.19 -10.78
N LEU A 42 15.27 -2.82 -11.83
CA LEU A 42 15.70 -4.21 -11.82
C LEU A 42 17.24 -4.30 -11.75
N VAL A 43 17.73 -5.12 -10.82
CA VAL A 43 19.14 -5.52 -10.73
C VAL A 43 19.20 -7.04 -10.88
N SER A 44 19.86 -7.55 -11.90
CA SER A 44 19.96 -8.99 -12.17
C SER A 44 18.60 -9.73 -12.15
N GLY A 45 17.58 -9.11 -12.74
CA GLY A 45 16.21 -9.66 -12.80
C GLY A 45 15.38 -9.50 -11.50
N GLN A 46 15.96 -8.97 -10.44
CA GLN A 46 15.26 -8.74 -9.17
C GLN A 46 14.88 -7.27 -8.99
N VAL A 47 13.66 -7.03 -8.48
CA VAL A 47 13.19 -5.70 -8.16
C VAL A 47 13.91 -5.15 -6.93
N VAL A 48 14.43 -3.94 -7.06
CA VAL A 48 14.97 -3.16 -5.95
C VAL A 48 14.22 -1.83 -5.85
N GLU A 49 14.03 -1.37 -4.62
CA GLU A 49 13.52 -0.05 -4.28
C GLU A 49 14.58 0.61 -3.39
N ARG A 50 15.26 1.62 -3.92
CA ARG A 50 16.37 2.31 -3.25
C ARG A 50 15.92 3.67 -2.73
N PHE A 51 16.14 3.90 -1.44
CA PHE A 51 16.00 5.24 -0.87
C PHE A 51 17.01 6.19 -1.52
N TRP A 52 16.51 7.29 -2.09
CA TRP A 52 17.38 8.31 -2.68
C TRP A 52 17.64 9.48 -1.72
N SER A 53 16.58 10.11 -1.25
CA SER A 53 16.69 11.23 -0.29
C SER A 53 15.35 11.57 0.38
N PHE A 54 15.45 12.19 1.56
CA PHE A 54 14.46 13.10 2.08
C PHE A 54 14.78 14.51 1.62
N CYS A 55 13.77 15.27 1.24
CA CYS A 55 13.89 16.65 0.79
C CYS A 55 12.93 17.53 1.59
N SER A 56 13.48 18.49 2.34
CA SER A 56 12.67 19.48 3.05
C SER A 56 12.01 20.44 2.08
N MET A 57 10.72 20.69 2.26
CA MET A 57 9.92 21.58 1.41
C MET A 57 9.33 22.73 2.24
N LYS A 58 9.18 23.88 1.62
CA LYS A 58 8.52 25.04 2.24
C LYS A 58 7.00 25.00 2.03
N GLN A 59 6.58 24.45 0.89
CA GLN A 59 5.17 24.37 0.48
C GLN A 59 4.89 22.95 -0.04
N GLY A 60 3.69 22.47 0.18
CA GLY A 60 3.20 21.16 -0.28
C GLY A 60 2.35 21.26 -1.56
N ASP A 61 2.62 22.25 -2.41
CA ASP A 61 1.97 22.39 -3.71
C ASP A 61 2.62 21.50 -4.78
N ALA A 62 1.89 21.23 -5.86
CA ALA A 62 2.32 20.33 -6.92
C ALA A 62 3.62 20.74 -7.59
N VAL A 63 3.85 22.04 -7.78
CA VAL A 63 5.06 22.56 -8.42
C VAL A 63 6.28 22.33 -7.52
N SER A 64 6.15 22.63 -6.23
CA SER A 64 7.23 22.42 -5.26
C SER A 64 7.64 20.95 -5.16
N ILE A 65 6.67 20.03 -5.10
CA ILE A 65 6.91 18.58 -5.07
C ILE A 65 7.54 18.10 -6.38
N ALA A 66 6.99 18.51 -7.52
CA ALA A 66 7.51 18.12 -8.83
C ALA A 66 8.97 18.61 -9.04
N ASN A 67 9.29 19.83 -8.61
CA ASN A 67 10.66 20.36 -8.66
C ASN A 67 11.63 19.55 -7.82
N VAL A 68 11.20 19.08 -6.64
CA VAL A 68 12.02 18.20 -5.79
C VAL A 68 12.30 16.87 -6.48
N ILE A 69 11.26 16.27 -7.07
CA ILE A 69 11.38 15.00 -7.82
C ILE A 69 12.31 15.19 -9.03
N ASP A 70 12.11 16.25 -9.81
CA ASP A 70 12.93 16.55 -10.99
C ASP A 70 14.40 16.80 -10.62
N ALA A 71 14.67 17.54 -9.55
CA ALA A 71 16.02 17.76 -9.04
C ALA A 71 16.72 16.46 -8.61
N CYS A 72 15.97 15.49 -8.08
CA CYS A 72 16.50 14.16 -7.76
C CYS A 72 16.74 13.33 -9.01
N LEU A 73 15.78 13.30 -9.95
CA LEU A 73 15.86 12.55 -11.19
C LEU A 73 16.97 13.08 -12.12
N SER A 74 17.18 14.39 -12.21
CA SER A 74 18.24 15.01 -13.00
C SER A 74 19.65 14.58 -12.55
N ARG A 75 19.83 14.23 -11.28
CA ARG A 75 21.11 13.66 -10.78
C ARG A 75 21.32 12.21 -11.20
N VAL A 76 20.24 11.48 -11.42
CA VAL A 76 20.25 10.05 -11.74
C VAL A 76 20.20 9.83 -13.24
N LEU A 77 19.50 10.68 -13.97
CA LEU A 77 19.27 10.68 -15.42
C LEU A 77 19.77 12.00 -16.03
N PRO A 78 21.10 12.23 -16.07
CA PRO A 78 21.65 13.53 -16.45
C PRO A 78 21.50 13.86 -17.93
N ASN A 79 21.40 12.84 -18.79
CA ASN A 79 21.32 13.01 -20.24
C ASN A 79 19.87 12.97 -20.73
N ALA A 80 19.59 13.63 -21.85
CA ALA A 80 18.25 13.62 -22.43
C ALA A 80 17.80 12.21 -22.83
N GLU A 81 18.73 11.39 -23.34
CA GLU A 81 18.48 9.99 -23.72
C GLU A 81 18.08 9.12 -22.51
N ASP A 82 18.70 9.34 -21.35
CA ASP A 82 18.42 8.60 -20.13
C ASP A 82 17.00 8.89 -19.58
N LYS A 83 16.40 10.04 -19.92
CA LYS A 83 15.04 10.38 -19.49
C LYS A 83 13.99 9.38 -19.98
N SER A 84 14.23 8.74 -21.12
CA SER A 84 13.37 7.67 -21.66
C SER A 84 13.31 6.42 -20.78
N LYS A 85 14.30 6.21 -19.90
CA LYS A 85 14.33 5.10 -18.95
C LYS A 85 13.24 5.22 -17.86
N LEU A 86 12.78 6.45 -17.54
CA LEU A 86 11.74 6.65 -16.54
C LEU A 86 10.36 6.31 -17.12
N ILE A 87 9.85 5.10 -16.80
CA ILE A 87 8.62 4.57 -17.37
C ILE A 87 7.41 4.69 -16.45
N ALA A 88 7.61 4.92 -15.16
CA ALA A 88 6.50 5.03 -14.21
C ALA A 88 6.81 5.97 -13.04
N GLN A 89 5.75 6.54 -12.50
CA GLN A 89 5.74 7.35 -11.28
C GLN A 89 4.57 6.90 -10.40
N CYS A 90 4.79 6.71 -9.09
CA CYS A 90 3.76 6.23 -8.17
C CYS A 90 3.66 7.13 -6.93
N TYR A 91 2.45 7.64 -6.70
CA TYR A 91 2.10 8.51 -5.59
C TYR A 91 0.76 8.10 -5.00
N ASP A 92 0.36 8.76 -3.92
CA ASP A 92 -0.99 8.67 -3.42
C ASP A 92 -2.00 9.39 -4.36
N GLY A 93 -3.29 9.30 -4.03
CA GLY A 93 -4.36 9.88 -4.85
C GLY A 93 -4.77 11.30 -4.45
N ALA A 94 -3.97 11.99 -3.64
CA ALA A 94 -4.25 13.40 -3.31
C ALA A 94 -4.34 14.24 -4.58
N SER A 95 -5.24 15.23 -4.63
CA SER A 95 -5.45 16.05 -5.83
C SER A 95 -4.18 16.78 -6.28
N VAL A 96 -3.32 17.14 -5.34
CA VAL A 96 -2.00 17.72 -5.60
C VAL A 96 -1.12 16.77 -6.39
N MET A 97 -1.19 15.45 -6.10
CA MET A 97 -0.38 14.42 -6.77
C MET A 97 -1.01 13.96 -8.09
N SER A 98 -2.32 13.66 -8.06
CA SER A 98 -3.04 12.97 -9.15
C SER A 98 -3.68 13.88 -10.19
N GLY A 99 -3.70 15.22 -9.99
CA GLY A 99 -4.34 16.16 -10.90
C GLY A 99 -3.85 16.03 -12.35
N LEU A 100 -4.79 15.95 -13.31
CA LEU A 100 -4.47 15.73 -14.74
C LEU A 100 -3.83 16.92 -15.41
N GLU A 101 -4.18 18.15 -15.01
CA GLU A 101 -3.70 19.38 -15.64
C GLU A 101 -2.59 20.09 -14.85
N GLY A 102 -2.60 19.98 -13.52
CA GLY A 102 -1.68 20.71 -12.64
C GLY A 102 -1.14 19.91 -11.47
N GLY A 103 -1.39 18.61 -11.42
CA GLY A 103 -0.83 17.73 -10.39
C GLY A 103 0.62 17.35 -10.67
N VAL A 104 1.30 16.86 -9.63
CA VAL A 104 2.70 16.40 -9.71
C VAL A 104 2.91 15.46 -10.90
N GLN A 105 1.98 14.52 -11.09
CA GLN A 105 2.08 13.54 -12.18
C GLN A 105 2.14 14.19 -13.57
N SER A 106 1.37 15.26 -13.80
CA SER A 106 1.34 15.92 -15.09
C SER A 106 2.59 16.77 -15.32
N ILE A 107 3.09 17.44 -14.28
CA ILE A 107 4.30 18.26 -14.35
C ILE A 107 5.53 17.34 -14.61
N VAL A 108 5.66 16.25 -13.88
CA VAL A 108 6.75 15.27 -14.10
C VAL A 108 6.70 14.68 -15.50
N LYS A 109 5.49 14.38 -16.01
CA LYS A 109 5.31 13.84 -17.36
C LYS A 109 5.74 14.78 -18.48
N GLN A 110 5.75 16.11 -18.25
CA GLN A 110 6.28 17.08 -19.22
C GLN A 110 7.79 16.89 -19.45
N SER A 111 8.53 16.63 -18.38
CA SER A 111 9.98 16.41 -18.44
C SER A 111 10.35 14.95 -18.79
N TYR A 112 9.46 13.99 -18.47
CA TYR A 112 9.64 12.54 -18.63
C TYR A 112 8.39 11.92 -19.28
N PRO A 113 8.23 12.01 -20.61
CA PRO A 113 6.98 11.66 -21.30
C PRO A 113 6.50 10.21 -21.09
N HIS A 114 7.43 9.28 -20.84
CA HIS A 114 7.12 7.87 -20.61
C HIS A 114 6.81 7.53 -19.15
N ALA A 115 6.92 8.49 -18.22
CA ALA A 115 6.63 8.29 -16.81
C ALA A 115 5.12 8.18 -16.55
N HIS A 116 4.54 7.02 -16.80
CA HIS A 116 3.12 6.78 -16.55
C HIS A 116 2.80 6.83 -15.06
N TYR A 117 1.71 7.51 -14.70
CA TYR A 117 1.27 7.62 -13.32
C TYR A 117 0.53 6.36 -12.85
N VAL A 118 0.89 5.88 -11.67
CA VAL A 118 0.19 4.83 -10.94
C VAL A 118 -0.29 5.38 -9.61
N HIS A 119 -1.58 5.36 -9.39
CA HIS A 119 -2.15 5.66 -8.08
C HIS A 119 -1.89 4.48 -7.13
N CYS A 120 -1.25 4.71 -6.00
CA CYS A 120 -0.93 3.69 -5.00
C CYS A 120 -2.13 2.81 -4.64
N TYR A 121 -2.07 1.51 -4.97
CA TYR A 121 -3.18 0.58 -4.75
C TYR A 121 -3.45 0.30 -3.26
N ALA A 122 -2.44 0.41 -2.39
CA ALA A 122 -2.66 0.35 -0.95
C ALA A 122 -3.50 1.55 -0.46
N HIS A 123 -3.29 2.75 -1.03
CA HIS A 123 -4.11 3.91 -0.76
C HIS A 123 -5.53 3.75 -1.34
N GLN A 124 -5.65 3.22 -2.55
CA GLN A 124 -6.95 2.94 -3.18
C GLN A 124 -7.79 1.96 -2.36
N LEU A 125 -7.18 0.91 -1.78
CA LEU A 125 -7.89 -0.02 -0.88
C LEU A 125 -8.43 0.71 0.37
N ASN A 126 -7.64 1.59 0.96
CA ASN A 126 -8.12 2.42 2.08
C ASN A 126 -9.33 3.29 1.68
N LEU A 127 -9.32 3.87 0.48
CA LEU A 127 -10.43 4.67 -0.04
C LEU A 127 -11.70 3.84 -0.29
N VAL A 128 -11.57 2.60 -0.80
CA VAL A 128 -12.71 1.68 -0.97
C VAL A 128 -13.43 1.47 0.35
N LEU A 129 -12.69 1.10 1.38
CA LEU A 129 -13.27 0.82 2.69
C LEU A 129 -13.82 2.09 3.37
N GLN A 130 -13.12 3.21 3.24
CA GLN A 130 -13.58 4.50 3.76
C GLN A 130 -14.90 4.92 3.12
N GLN A 131 -15.06 4.74 1.81
CA GLN A 131 -16.31 5.02 1.12
C GLN A 131 -17.44 4.11 1.57
N ALA A 132 -17.20 2.81 1.67
CA ALA A 132 -18.21 1.85 2.15
C ALA A 132 -18.72 2.21 3.55
N VAL A 133 -17.82 2.62 4.45
CA VAL A 133 -18.21 3.05 5.81
C VAL A 133 -18.92 4.39 5.81
N SER A 134 -18.50 5.36 5.00
CA SER A 134 -19.05 6.71 5.01
C SER A 134 -20.45 6.80 4.39
N GLN A 135 -20.78 5.94 3.43
CA GLN A 135 -22.04 5.95 2.71
C GLN A 135 -23.20 5.40 3.53
N VAL A 136 -22.96 4.46 4.44
CA VAL A 136 -23.99 3.81 5.26
C VAL A 136 -23.94 4.36 6.69
N SER A 137 -25.01 5.06 7.10
CA SER A 137 -25.07 5.78 8.38
C SER A 137 -24.89 4.86 9.59
N GLN A 138 -25.50 3.69 9.58
CA GLN A 138 -25.42 2.68 10.66
C GLN A 138 -24.00 2.15 10.83
N ILE A 139 -23.30 1.91 9.72
CA ILE A 139 -21.91 1.44 9.73
C ILE A 139 -20.95 2.54 10.18
N ARG A 140 -21.21 3.78 9.78
CA ARG A 140 -20.47 4.95 10.28
C ARG A 140 -20.60 5.09 11.80
N LEU A 141 -21.82 4.88 12.33
CA LEU A 141 -22.07 4.90 13.78
C LEU A 141 -21.37 3.72 14.49
N PHE A 142 -21.43 2.52 13.91
CA PHE A 142 -20.70 1.35 14.42
C PHE A 142 -19.20 1.64 14.58
N PHE A 143 -18.52 2.15 13.54
CA PHE A 143 -17.09 2.48 13.63
C PHE A 143 -16.79 3.65 14.55
N ALA A 144 -17.71 4.60 14.71
CA ALA A 144 -17.58 5.67 15.70
C ALA A 144 -17.61 5.09 17.14
N ASN A 145 -18.55 4.21 17.44
CA ASN A 145 -18.64 3.49 18.72
C ASN A 145 -17.42 2.61 18.95
N LEU A 146 -17.01 1.82 17.95
CA LEU A 146 -15.81 0.97 18.01
C LEU A 146 -14.56 1.80 18.34
N SER A 147 -14.38 2.96 17.70
CA SER A 147 -13.27 3.87 18.00
C SER A 147 -13.33 4.40 19.42
N GLY A 148 -14.54 4.55 19.99
CA GLY A 148 -14.77 4.96 21.37
C GLY A 148 -14.08 4.08 22.40
N PHE A 149 -14.00 2.76 22.17
CA PHE A 149 -13.28 1.84 23.05
C PHE A 149 -11.80 2.20 23.19
N SER A 150 -11.11 2.40 22.06
CA SER A 150 -9.70 2.78 22.07
C SER A 150 -9.48 4.16 22.69
N VAL A 151 -10.32 5.13 22.37
CA VAL A 151 -10.24 6.51 22.88
C VAL A 151 -10.48 6.54 24.39
N PHE A 152 -11.42 5.77 24.91
CA PHE A 152 -11.73 5.69 26.35
C PHE A 152 -10.50 5.33 27.17
N PHE A 153 -9.78 4.28 26.79
CA PHE A 153 -8.60 3.85 27.55
C PHE A 153 -7.39 4.76 27.35
N THR A 154 -7.17 5.29 26.13
CA THR A 154 -5.99 6.14 25.86
C THR A 154 -6.00 7.48 26.59
N ARG A 155 -7.13 7.92 27.11
CA ARG A 155 -7.27 9.20 27.83
C ARG A 155 -6.74 9.18 29.26
N SER A 156 -6.59 8.01 29.90
CA SER A 156 -6.22 7.93 31.32
C SER A 156 -5.41 6.69 31.66
N PRO A 157 -4.23 6.84 32.28
CA PRO A 157 -3.46 5.70 32.80
C PRO A 157 -4.24 4.84 33.79
N LYS A 158 -5.14 5.46 34.60
CA LYS A 158 -5.99 4.72 35.54
C LYS A 158 -6.96 3.80 34.80
N ARG A 159 -7.61 4.27 33.71
CA ARG A 159 -8.50 3.44 32.89
C ARG A 159 -7.73 2.28 32.25
N VAL A 160 -6.48 2.56 31.82
CA VAL A 160 -5.60 1.53 31.28
C VAL A 160 -5.26 0.45 32.30
N ALA A 161 -5.09 0.78 33.57
CA ALA A 161 -4.83 -0.20 34.63
C ALA A 161 -5.98 -1.21 34.80
N PHE A 162 -7.23 -0.78 34.65
CA PHE A 162 -8.38 -1.69 34.58
C PHE A 162 -8.33 -2.61 33.37
N LEU A 163 -8.01 -2.06 32.18
CA LEU A 163 -7.86 -2.85 30.96
C LEU A 163 -6.75 -3.89 31.07
N ASP A 164 -5.58 -3.49 31.61
CA ASP A 164 -4.44 -4.40 31.79
C ASP A 164 -4.77 -5.55 32.75
N LYS A 165 -5.64 -5.32 33.75
CA LYS A 165 -6.09 -6.31 34.74
C LYS A 165 -7.05 -7.35 34.11
N SER A 166 -8.01 -6.91 33.31
CA SER A 166 -9.08 -7.77 32.76
C SER A 166 -8.70 -8.39 31.42
N VAL A 167 -8.16 -7.59 30.50
CA VAL A 167 -7.90 -8.00 29.11
C VAL A 167 -6.43 -8.39 28.89
N GLY A 168 -5.49 -7.80 29.63
CA GLY A 168 -4.05 -8.06 29.47
C GLY A 168 -3.46 -7.57 28.14
N ARG A 169 -4.26 -6.96 27.27
CA ARG A 169 -3.88 -6.47 25.93
C ARG A 169 -4.39 -5.04 25.71
N ARG A 170 -3.53 -4.20 25.15
CA ARG A 170 -3.88 -2.82 24.79
C ARG A 170 -4.72 -2.77 23.51
N LEU A 171 -5.77 -1.95 23.54
CA LEU A 171 -6.55 -1.68 22.34
C LEU A 171 -5.74 -0.83 21.34
N PRO A 172 -5.70 -1.20 20.06
CA PRO A 172 -5.05 -0.42 19.02
C PRO A 172 -5.67 0.98 18.93
N ARG A 173 -4.85 2.01 18.64
CA ARG A 173 -5.39 3.34 18.35
C ARG A 173 -6.16 3.30 17.03
N SER A 174 -7.36 3.83 17.04
CA SER A 174 -8.14 4.02 15.81
C SER A 174 -7.53 5.16 14.99
N VAL A 175 -7.24 4.88 13.71
CA VAL A 175 -6.79 5.88 12.74
C VAL A 175 -7.76 5.83 11.55
N LYS A 176 -8.50 6.91 11.32
CA LYS A 176 -9.60 6.95 10.33
C LYS A 176 -9.15 6.68 8.88
N THR A 177 -7.92 7.00 8.55
CA THR A 177 -7.38 6.91 7.17
C THR A 177 -6.64 5.61 6.87
N ARG A 178 -6.40 4.75 7.87
CA ARG A 178 -5.62 3.51 7.73
C ARG A 178 -6.38 2.31 8.27
N TRP A 179 -6.93 1.52 7.38
CA TRP A 179 -7.81 0.40 7.69
C TRP A 179 -7.15 -0.75 8.44
N ASN A 180 -5.84 -0.93 8.33
CA ASN A 180 -5.10 -1.91 9.15
C ASN A 180 -5.19 -1.63 10.66
N PHE A 181 -5.39 -0.38 11.09
CA PHE A 181 -5.66 -0.06 12.50
C PHE A 181 -7.10 -0.37 12.89
N GLN A 182 -8.07 -0.11 12.00
CA GLN A 182 -9.47 -0.48 12.22
C GLN A 182 -9.63 -2.00 12.29
N SER A 183 -8.99 -2.73 11.39
CA SER A 183 -8.97 -4.19 11.39
C SER A 183 -8.49 -4.76 12.73
N ARG A 184 -7.35 -4.29 13.22
CA ARG A 184 -6.82 -4.73 14.53
C ARG A 184 -7.76 -4.40 15.67
N LEU A 185 -8.46 -3.26 15.62
CA LEU A 185 -9.41 -2.88 16.65
C LEU A 185 -10.66 -3.78 16.61
N VAL A 186 -11.20 -4.07 15.42
CA VAL A 186 -12.30 -5.03 15.23
C VAL A 186 -11.93 -6.39 15.81
N LEU A 187 -10.77 -6.94 15.42
CA LEU A 187 -10.28 -8.23 15.91
C LEU A 187 -10.13 -8.24 17.42
N THR A 188 -9.48 -7.20 18.00
CA THR A 188 -9.24 -7.16 19.45
C THR A 188 -10.53 -7.05 20.24
N VAL A 189 -11.50 -6.24 19.80
CA VAL A 189 -12.79 -6.10 20.49
C VAL A 189 -13.62 -7.37 20.34
N TYR A 190 -13.57 -8.05 19.20
CA TYR A 190 -14.26 -9.33 18.99
C TYR A 190 -13.67 -10.45 19.86
N GLU A 191 -12.36 -10.60 19.88
CA GLU A 191 -11.66 -11.65 20.63
C GLU A 191 -11.79 -11.49 22.15
N HIS A 192 -11.89 -10.23 22.66
CA HIS A 192 -11.92 -9.92 24.07
C HIS A 192 -13.26 -9.30 24.52
N GLN A 193 -14.35 -9.69 23.88
CA GLN A 193 -15.67 -9.12 24.17
C GLN A 193 -16.07 -9.30 25.64
N ASP A 194 -15.94 -10.52 26.16
CA ASP A 194 -16.33 -10.85 27.54
C ASP A 194 -15.41 -10.18 28.56
N ASP A 195 -14.10 -10.17 28.29
CA ASP A 195 -13.10 -9.50 29.14
C ASP A 195 -13.35 -7.97 29.20
N LEU A 196 -13.78 -7.37 28.08
CA LEU A 196 -14.14 -5.94 28.02
C LEU A 196 -15.44 -5.65 28.77
N ILE A 197 -16.43 -6.55 28.72
CA ILE A 197 -17.67 -6.43 29.50
C ILE A 197 -17.31 -6.44 30.99
N GLU A 198 -16.51 -7.38 31.47
CA GLU A 198 -16.04 -7.45 32.84
C GLU A 198 -15.27 -6.19 33.24
N CYS A 199 -14.35 -5.74 32.39
CA CYS A 199 -13.58 -4.52 32.61
C CYS A 199 -14.46 -3.29 32.80
N PHE A 200 -15.49 -3.09 31.95
CA PHE A 200 -16.40 -1.95 32.10
C PHE A 200 -17.29 -2.06 33.32
N GLN A 201 -17.73 -3.26 33.70
CA GLN A 201 -18.47 -3.50 34.92
C GLN A 201 -17.61 -3.17 36.14
N ASP A 202 -16.35 -3.59 36.19
CA ASP A 202 -15.40 -3.27 37.26
C ASP A 202 -15.16 -1.73 37.37
N ILE A 203 -15.02 -1.05 36.24
CA ILE A 203 -14.92 0.41 36.20
C ILE A 203 -16.18 1.08 36.76
N ILE A 204 -17.37 0.64 36.35
CA ILE A 204 -18.64 1.25 36.83
C ILE A 204 -18.80 1.12 38.35
N VAL A 205 -18.37 0.00 38.91
CA VAL A 205 -18.51 -0.28 40.35
C VAL A 205 -17.39 0.36 41.18
N ASN A 206 -16.13 0.24 40.72
CA ASN A 206 -14.95 0.54 41.53
C ASN A 206 -14.22 1.83 41.14
N TRP A 207 -14.78 2.63 40.22
CA TRP A 207 -14.13 3.87 39.78
C TRP A 207 -14.25 4.97 40.87
N ASN A 208 -13.10 5.32 41.45
CA ASN A 208 -12.98 6.41 42.41
C ASN A 208 -12.52 7.70 41.70
N GLY A 209 -13.40 8.31 40.90
CA GLY A 209 -13.08 9.51 40.14
C GLY A 209 -14.33 10.22 39.61
N ASP A 210 -14.19 10.84 38.44
CA ASP A 210 -15.26 11.61 37.83
C ASP A 210 -16.40 10.73 37.31
N GLN A 211 -17.63 11.26 37.42
CA GLN A 211 -18.86 10.61 36.96
C GLN A 211 -18.92 10.46 35.40
N THR A 212 -18.14 11.27 34.70
CA THR A 212 -18.07 11.21 33.21
C THR A 212 -17.48 9.89 32.77
N THR A 213 -16.44 9.41 33.45
CA THR A 213 -15.83 8.09 33.17
C THR A 213 -16.85 6.97 33.37
N VAL A 214 -17.65 7.00 34.43
CA VAL A 214 -18.68 5.98 34.68
C VAL A 214 -19.76 5.99 33.61
N ARG A 215 -20.19 7.18 33.16
CA ARG A 215 -21.17 7.32 32.06
C ARG A 215 -20.63 6.83 30.74
N GLU A 216 -19.38 7.19 30.40
CA GLU A 216 -18.72 6.70 29.18
C GLU A 216 -18.57 5.16 29.20
N ALA A 217 -18.12 4.59 30.33
CA ALA A 217 -18.01 3.15 30.53
C ALA A 217 -19.37 2.43 30.37
N SER A 218 -20.42 2.99 30.99
CA SER A 218 -21.79 2.46 30.88
C SER A 218 -22.30 2.51 29.40
N GLY A 219 -21.97 3.55 28.66
CA GLY A 219 -22.30 3.67 27.25
C GLY A 219 -21.60 2.61 26.40
N LEU A 220 -20.30 2.38 26.63
CA LEU A 220 -19.52 1.36 25.91
C LEU A 220 -19.94 -0.07 26.29
N LEU A 221 -20.28 -0.30 27.56
CA LEU A 221 -20.85 -1.58 28.00
C LEU A 221 -22.15 -1.88 27.28
N LYS A 222 -23.05 -0.90 27.14
CA LYS A 222 -24.30 -1.07 26.37
C LYS A 222 -24.04 -1.42 24.90
N CYS A 223 -23.00 -0.84 24.28
CA CYS A 223 -22.63 -1.22 22.91
C CYS A 223 -22.23 -2.70 22.82
N LEU A 224 -21.48 -3.24 23.79
CA LEU A 224 -21.09 -4.65 23.82
C LEU A 224 -22.27 -5.59 24.14
N GLN A 225 -23.37 -5.07 24.61
CA GLN A 225 -24.62 -5.81 24.88
C GLN A 225 -25.67 -5.61 23.78
N ASP A 226 -25.41 -4.70 22.85
CA ASP A 226 -26.31 -4.38 21.74
C ASP A 226 -26.16 -5.41 20.63
N ARG A 227 -27.26 -6.08 20.29
CA ARG A 227 -27.32 -7.10 19.23
C ARG A 227 -26.88 -6.57 17.87
N ASP A 228 -27.20 -5.33 17.57
CA ASP A 228 -26.88 -4.71 16.28
C ASP A 228 -25.38 -4.44 16.16
N PHE A 229 -24.81 -3.87 17.23
CA PHE A 229 -23.35 -3.67 17.30
C PHE A 229 -22.59 -4.98 17.16
N LEU A 230 -23.04 -6.04 17.84
CA LEU A 230 -22.41 -7.37 17.79
C LEU A 230 -22.56 -8.01 16.39
N GLY A 231 -23.69 -7.86 15.72
CA GLY A 231 -23.87 -8.34 14.36
C GLY A 231 -22.96 -7.64 13.36
N TYR A 232 -22.80 -6.30 13.46
CA TYR A 232 -21.82 -5.57 12.65
C TYR A 232 -20.39 -5.94 12.99
N LEU A 233 -20.09 -6.17 14.27
CA LEU A 233 -18.77 -6.61 14.72
C LEU A 233 -18.40 -7.98 14.14
N ASP A 234 -19.31 -8.96 14.17
CA ASP A 234 -19.12 -10.27 13.56
C ASP A 234 -18.91 -10.21 12.04
N PHE A 235 -19.70 -9.39 11.35
CA PHE A 235 -19.54 -9.17 9.91
C PHE A 235 -18.17 -8.60 9.56
N PHE A 236 -17.74 -7.52 10.25
CA PHE A 236 -16.44 -6.93 9.98
C PHE A 236 -15.30 -7.82 10.46
N HIS A 237 -15.48 -8.60 11.53
CA HIS A 237 -14.52 -9.62 11.95
C HIS A 237 -14.25 -10.64 10.83
N LYS A 238 -15.26 -11.02 10.04
CA LYS A 238 -15.12 -11.93 8.89
C LYS A 238 -14.47 -11.27 7.66
N ILE A 239 -14.71 -9.98 7.42
CA ILE A 239 -14.12 -9.25 6.26
C ILE A 239 -12.68 -8.84 6.49
N MET A 240 -12.33 -8.36 7.69
CA MET A 240 -11.04 -7.72 7.97
C MET A 240 -9.82 -8.61 7.70
N PRO A 241 -9.81 -9.93 7.96
CA PRO A 241 -8.68 -10.79 7.59
C PRO A 241 -8.37 -10.76 6.09
N HIS A 242 -9.39 -10.71 5.23
CA HIS A 242 -9.20 -10.63 3.77
C HIS A 242 -8.65 -9.28 3.34
N VAL A 243 -9.06 -8.21 4.02
CA VAL A 243 -8.48 -6.87 3.82
C VAL A 243 -7.01 -6.85 4.22
N GLU A 244 -6.65 -7.45 5.36
CA GLU A 244 -5.26 -7.52 5.83
C GLU A 244 -4.37 -8.35 4.89
N ILE A 245 -4.87 -9.47 4.38
CA ILE A 245 -4.16 -10.30 3.41
C ILE A 245 -3.87 -9.48 2.14
N LEU A 246 -4.89 -8.82 1.58
CA LEU A 246 -4.72 -7.99 0.40
C LEU A 246 -3.76 -6.83 0.67
N TYR A 247 -3.91 -6.15 1.81
CA TYR A 247 -3.03 -5.05 2.20
C TYR A 247 -1.56 -5.51 2.33
N ALA A 248 -1.33 -6.68 2.95
CA ALA A 248 0.00 -7.28 3.05
C ALA A 248 0.59 -7.63 1.67
N GLN A 249 -0.24 -8.08 0.73
CA GLN A 249 0.18 -8.33 -0.66
C GLN A 249 0.56 -7.03 -1.37
N LEU A 250 -0.25 -5.96 -1.22
CA LEU A 250 0.01 -4.64 -1.81
C LEU A 250 1.28 -3.97 -1.27
N GLN A 251 1.75 -4.37 -0.10
CA GLN A 251 2.98 -3.85 0.50
C GLN A 251 4.25 -4.61 0.08
N ARG A 252 4.15 -5.66 -0.73
CA ARG A 252 5.33 -6.41 -1.19
C ARG A 252 6.11 -5.61 -2.22
N ARG A 253 7.44 -5.55 -2.10
CA ARG A 253 8.32 -4.92 -3.09
C ARG A 253 8.25 -5.61 -4.46
N GLN A 254 8.05 -6.92 -4.47
CA GLN A 254 7.97 -7.75 -5.69
C GLN A 254 6.56 -7.77 -6.30
N LEU A 255 5.67 -6.88 -5.85
CA LEU A 255 4.34 -6.76 -6.44
C LEU A 255 4.46 -6.22 -7.87
N ASP A 256 3.91 -6.96 -8.82
CA ASP A 256 3.74 -6.56 -10.21
C ASP A 256 2.25 -6.49 -10.61
N PRO A 257 1.90 -5.79 -11.70
CA PRO A 257 0.51 -5.63 -12.10
C PRO A 257 -0.19 -6.95 -12.44
N VAL A 258 0.53 -7.95 -12.94
CA VAL A 258 -0.05 -9.26 -13.31
C VAL A 258 -0.47 -10.01 -12.05
N PHE A 259 0.41 -10.07 -11.05
CA PHE A 259 0.09 -10.67 -9.76
C PHE A 259 -1.07 -9.96 -9.05
N LEU A 260 -1.17 -8.63 -9.20
CA LEU A 260 -2.25 -7.86 -8.60
C LEU A 260 -3.64 -8.24 -9.14
N GLN A 261 -3.76 -8.69 -10.40
CA GLN A 261 -5.03 -9.19 -10.95
C GLN A 261 -5.52 -10.42 -10.20
N ASN A 262 -4.64 -11.35 -9.87
CA ASN A 262 -4.97 -12.54 -9.08
C ASN A 262 -5.41 -12.15 -7.65
N CYS A 263 -4.73 -11.18 -7.04
CA CYS A 263 -5.13 -10.65 -5.72
C CYS A 263 -6.53 -10.04 -5.76
N LYS A 264 -6.89 -9.34 -6.85
CA LYS A 264 -8.21 -8.76 -7.07
C LYS A 264 -9.30 -9.84 -7.10
N SER A 265 -9.13 -10.88 -7.90
CA SER A 265 -10.09 -11.99 -8.03
C SER A 265 -10.32 -12.67 -6.69
N ASN A 266 -9.26 -13.00 -5.97
CA ASN A 266 -9.31 -13.63 -4.65
C ASN A 266 -10.04 -12.77 -3.61
N PHE A 267 -9.80 -11.45 -3.61
CA PHE A 267 -10.48 -10.54 -2.67
C PHE A 267 -11.97 -10.45 -2.94
N ILE A 268 -12.38 -10.30 -4.20
CA ILE A 268 -13.81 -10.26 -4.59
C ILE A 268 -14.51 -11.55 -4.18
N GLN A 269 -13.89 -12.70 -4.44
CA GLN A 269 -14.45 -14.00 -4.04
C GLN A 269 -14.60 -14.10 -2.52
N ALA A 270 -13.60 -13.66 -1.77
CA ALA A 270 -13.63 -13.67 -0.31
C ALA A 270 -14.76 -12.79 0.25
N VAL A 271 -14.96 -11.57 -0.27
CA VAL A 271 -16.06 -10.69 0.13
C VAL A 271 -17.40 -11.32 -0.22
N ASN A 272 -17.55 -11.95 -1.40
CA ASN A 272 -18.77 -12.66 -1.78
C ASN A 272 -19.06 -13.86 -0.86
N ASN A 273 -18.03 -14.59 -0.43
CA ASN A 273 -18.18 -15.67 0.54
C ASN A 273 -18.69 -15.14 1.89
N VAL A 274 -18.15 -14.04 2.40
CA VAL A 274 -18.65 -13.39 3.62
C VAL A 274 -20.09 -12.90 3.43
N ARG A 275 -20.40 -12.30 2.26
CA ARG A 275 -21.75 -11.85 1.90
C ARG A 275 -22.78 -12.99 1.98
N SER A 276 -22.41 -14.20 1.58
CA SER A 276 -23.31 -15.38 1.68
C SER A 276 -23.59 -15.81 3.12
N THR A 277 -22.77 -15.41 4.10
CA THR A 277 -23.00 -15.72 5.53
C THR A 277 -23.91 -14.72 6.24
N ILE A 278 -24.29 -13.62 5.62
CA ILE A 278 -25.12 -12.55 6.23
C ILE A 278 -26.45 -13.10 6.82
N PRO A 279 -27.19 -14.02 6.16
CA PRO A 279 -28.40 -14.59 6.75
C PRO A 279 -28.19 -15.34 8.07
N HIS A 280 -26.98 -15.77 8.37
CA HIS A 280 -26.63 -16.39 9.66
C HIS A 280 -26.32 -15.37 10.75
N ILE A 281 -25.91 -14.15 10.39
CA ILE A 281 -25.65 -13.05 11.34
C ILE A 281 -26.98 -12.45 11.83
N PHE A 282 -27.88 -12.19 10.91
CA PHE A 282 -29.26 -11.74 11.15
C PHE A 282 -30.22 -12.71 10.46
N PRO A 283 -30.57 -13.84 11.11
CA PRO A 283 -31.47 -14.83 10.49
C PRO A 283 -32.86 -14.26 10.25
N PRO A 284 -33.46 -14.50 9.08
CA PRO A 284 -34.83 -14.09 8.81
C PRO A 284 -35.76 -14.76 9.83
N ILE A 285 -36.69 -14.00 10.37
CA ILE A 285 -37.66 -14.51 11.31
C ILE A 285 -38.61 -15.45 10.55
N THR A 286 -38.46 -16.75 10.72
CA THR A 286 -39.47 -17.74 10.28
C THR A 286 -40.73 -17.52 11.09
N PRO A 287 -41.91 -17.31 10.46
CA PRO A 287 -43.15 -17.22 11.20
C PRO A 287 -43.42 -18.57 11.86
N ALA A 288 -43.20 -18.65 13.18
CA ALA A 288 -43.59 -19.80 13.95
C ALA A 288 -45.12 -19.93 13.88
N SER A 289 -45.60 -21.15 13.55
CA SER A 289 -46.99 -21.52 13.43
C SER A 289 -47.87 -21.07 14.62
N THR A 290 -48.96 -20.39 14.28
CA THR A 290 -50.21 -20.33 14.99
C THR A 290 -50.23 -20.27 16.52
N SER A 291 -50.26 -19.03 17.08
CA SER A 291 -51.30 -18.67 18.05
C SER A 291 -51.34 -17.17 18.32
N ALA A 292 -52.52 -16.63 18.29
CA ALA A 292 -53.05 -15.32 18.58
C ALA A 292 -52.20 -14.37 19.44
N LYS A 293 -51.51 -13.47 18.81
CA LYS A 293 -51.23 -12.03 19.01
C LYS A 293 -50.19 -11.68 17.91
N ARG A 294 -50.57 -10.75 17.02
CA ARG A 294 -49.59 -10.29 15.98
C ARG A 294 -48.27 -9.97 16.65
N PRO A 295 -47.20 -10.78 16.38
CA PRO A 295 -45.86 -10.34 16.75
C PRO A 295 -45.62 -9.04 15.94
N ARG A 296 -45.16 -7.99 16.58
CA ARG A 296 -44.47 -6.94 15.85
C ARG A 296 -43.36 -7.65 15.10
N VAL A 297 -43.53 -7.78 13.78
CA VAL A 297 -42.48 -8.22 12.88
C VAL A 297 -41.32 -7.26 13.16
N ASP A 298 -40.24 -7.78 13.70
CA ASP A 298 -39.05 -6.99 13.94
C ASP A 298 -38.43 -6.77 12.52
N THR A 299 -38.96 -5.78 11.81
CA THR A 299 -38.51 -5.30 10.50
C THR A 299 -37.00 -4.92 10.54
N SER A 300 -36.46 -4.85 11.72
CA SER A 300 -35.08 -4.56 12.11
C SER A 300 -34.06 -5.57 11.55
N ASP A 301 -34.30 -6.89 11.62
CA ASP A 301 -33.27 -7.87 11.22
C ASP A 301 -33.16 -8.00 9.69
N GLU A 302 -34.25 -7.89 8.94
CA GLU A 302 -34.23 -7.82 7.49
C GLU A 302 -33.57 -6.52 6.99
N GLU A 303 -33.82 -5.42 7.66
CA GLU A 303 -33.18 -4.14 7.37
C GLU A 303 -31.67 -4.20 7.63
N LYS A 304 -31.24 -4.80 8.75
CA LYS A 304 -29.82 -4.98 9.08
C LYS A 304 -29.10 -5.90 8.09
N SER A 305 -29.74 -7.00 7.72
CA SER A 305 -29.26 -7.89 6.67
C SER A 305 -29.09 -7.14 5.35
N ARG A 306 -30.06 -6.30 4.97
CA ARG A 306 -29.99 -5.44 3.78
C ARG A 306 -28.82 -4.47 3.86
N ILE A 307 -28.58 -3.84 5.01
CA ILE A 307 -27.44 -2.94 5.25
C ILE A 307 -26.11 -3.66 5.00
N LEU A 308 -25.94 -4.88 5.53
CA LEU A 308 -24.70 -5.64 5.32
C LEU A 308 -24.52 -6.06 3.85
N HIS A 309 -25.61 -6.42 3.15
CA HIS A 309 -25.55 -6.65 1.71
C HIS A 309 -25.16 -5.39 0.95
N GLU A 310 -25.75 -4.24 1.27
CA GLU A 310 -25.40 -2.94 0.68
C GLU A 310 -23.93 -2.60 0.88
N VAL A 311 -23.40 -2.76 2.10
CA VAL A 311 -21.97 -2.54 2.39
C VAL A 311 -21.07 -3.46 1.57
N SER A 312 -21.43 -4.74 1.45
CA SER A 312 -20.69 -5.71 0.62
C SER A 312 -20.69 -5.28 -0.85
N ASP A 313 -21.84 -4.87 -1.38
CA ASP A 313 -21.99 -4.42 -2.76
C ASP A 313 -21.21 -3.12 -3.03
N ILE A 314 -21.20 -2.17 -2.07
CA ILE A 314 -20.39 -0.96 -2.13
C ILE A 314 -18.87 -1.30 -2.15
N ILE A 315 -18.42 -2.20 -1.25
CA ILE A 315 -17.02 -2.64 -1.23
C ILE A 315 -16.63 -3.23 -2.58
N ILE A 316 -17.40 -4.17 -3.12
CA ILE A 316 -17.13 -4.84 -4.39
C ILE A 316 -17.14 -3.83 -5.55
N SER A 317 -18.17 -2.98 -5.64
CA SER A 317 -18.31 -1.99 -6.72
C SER A 317 -17.15 -1.00 -6.76
N HIS A 318 -16.84 -0.38 -5.62
CA HIS A 318 -15.71 0.55 -5.54
C HIS A 318 -14.36 -0.13 -5.73
N PHE A 319 -14.23 -1.37 -5.27
CA PHE A 319 -13.01 -2.14 -5.48
C PHE A 319 -12.83 -2.47 -6.96
N CYS A 320 -13.85 -2.95 -7.65
CA CYS A 320 -13.80 -3.23 -9.09
C CYS A 320 -13.43 -1.99 -9.89
N SER A 321 -14.08 -0.85 -9.61
CA SER A 321 -13.82 0.41 -10.29
C SER A 321 -12.39 0.94 -10.07
N ARG A 322 -11.89 0.89 -8.83
CA ARG A 322 -10.56 1.42 -8.49
C ARG A 322 -9.40 0.49 -8.86
N PHE A 323 -9.66 -0.81 -8.93
CA PHE A 323 -8.68 -1.83 -9.30
C PHE A 323 -8.81 -2.27 -10.76
N GLU A 324 -9.51 -1.50 -11.57
CA GLU A 324 -9.54 -1.70 -13.00
C GLU A 324 -8.22 -1.24 -13.64
N PHE A 325 -7.66 -2.11 -14.47
CA PHE A 325 -6.46 -1.78 -15.23
C PHE A 325 -6.88 -1.10 -16.53
N SER A 326 -6.62 0.19 -16.59
CA SER A 326 -6.85 1.03 -17.75
C SER A 326 -5.52 1.57 -18.30
N ASN A 327 -5.55 2.11 -19.51
CA ASN A 327 -4.39 2.73 -20.15
C ASN A 327 -3.16 1.79 -20.17
N HIS A 328 -2.00 2.31 -19.73
CA HIS A 328 -0.73 1.58 -19.72
C HIS A 328 -0.74 0.28 -18.88
N LEU A 329 -1.56 0.19 -17.84
CA LEU A 329 -1.67 -1.02 -17.00
C LEU A 329 -2.48 -2.15 -17.69
N ALA A 330 -3.26 -1.83 -18.72
CA ALA A 330 -3.97 -2.83 -19.49
C ALA A 330 -3.00 -3.86 -20.12
N SER A 331 -1.75 -3.46 -20.39
CA SER A 331 -0.67 -4.34 -20.86
C SER A 331 -0.40 -5.54 -19.96
N ALA A 332 -0.67 -5.43 -18.66
CA ALA A 332 -0.52 -6.55 -17.73
C ALA A 332 -1.49 -7.71 -18.03
N THR A 333 -2.64 -7.42 -18.64
CA THR A 333 -3.62 -8.46 -19.00
C THR A 333 -3.10 -9.41 -20.08
N LEU A 334 -2.11 -8.99 -20.90
CA LEU A 334 -1.44 -9.86 -21.88
C LEU A 334 -0.72 -11.05 -21.23
N PHE A 335 -0.37 -10.94 -19.95
CA PHE A 335 0.34 -11.97 -19.20
C PHE A 335 -0.52 -12.69 -18.16
N ASN A 336 -1.84 -12.49 -18.19
CA ASN A 336 -2.74 -13.28 -17.36
C ASN A 336 -2.82 -14.72 -17.90
N SER A 337 -2.16 -15.65 -17.22
CA SER A 337 -2.07 -17.05 -17.65
C SER A 337 -3.42 -17.76 -17.77
N GLU A 338 -4.42 -17.35 -17.00
CA GLU A 338 -5.80 -17.85 -17.09
C GLU A 338 -6.46 -17.50 -18.45
N SER A 339 -5.98 -16.43 -19.08
CA SER A 339 -6.51 -15.96 -20.37
C SER A 339 -5.76 -16.51 -21.58
N PHE A 340 -4.64 -17.22 -21.41
CA PHE A 340 -3.79 -17.65 -22.54
C PHE A 340 -4.52 -18.56 -23.52
N GLU A 341 -5.38 -19.45 -23.04
CA GLU A 341 -6.17 -20.32 -23.91
C GLU A 341 -7.14 -19.53 -24.78
N LYS A 342 -7.81 -18.53 -24.20
CA LYS A 342 -8.70 -17.61 -24.91
C LYS A 342 -7.89 -16.77 -25.92
N TYR A 343 -6.71 -16.29 -25.52
CA TYR A 343 -5.86 -15.47 -26.38
C TYR A 343 -5.22 -16.26 -27.52
N ASN A 344 -5.02 -17.56 -27.33
CA ASN A 344 -4.57 -18.45 -28.41
C ASN A 344 -5.63 -18.64 -29.49
N GLN A 345 -6.94 -18.64 -29.09
CA GLN A 345 -8.05 -18.72 -30.04
C GLN A 345 -8.39 -17.37 -30.68
N ALA A 346 -8.35 -16.29 -29.89
CA ALA A 346 -8.67 -14.92 -30.30
C ALA A 346 -7.64 -13.95 -29.71
N PHE A 347 -6.65 -13.61 -30.53
CA PHE A 347 -5.53 -12.76 -30.10
C PHE A 347 -6.01 -11.37 -29.63
N PRO A 348 -5.53 -10.83 -28.48
CA PRO A 348 -5.98 -9.57 -27.89
C PRO A 348 -5.38 -8.35 -28.59
N SER A 349 -5.67 -8.17 -29.88
CA SER A 349 -5.06 -7.15 -30.75
C SER A 349 -5.26 -5.72 -30.24
N GLN A 350 -6.40 -5.40 -29.63
CA GLN A 350 -6.66 -4.07 -29.12
C GLN A 350 -5.81 -3.74 -27.90
N ILE A 351 -5.59 -4.71 -27.01
CA ILE A 351 -4.71 -4.54 -25.84
C ILE A 351 -3.26 -4.38 -26.30
N LEU A 352 -2.82 -5.17 -27.28
CA LEU A 352 -1.49 -5.04 -27.86
C LEU A 352 -1.28 -3.65 -28.46
N LYS A 353 -2.22 -3.15 -29.26
CA LYS A 353 -2.15 -1.81 -29.84
C LYS A 353 -2.06 -0.71 -28.77
N SER A 354 -2.92 -0.75 -27.76
CA SER A 354 -2.87 0.18 -26.62
C SER A 354 -1.55 0.08 -25.84
N THR A 355 -0.97 -1.12 -25.76
CA THR A 355 0.35 -1.34 -25.14
C THR A 355 1.46 -0.66 -25.95
N ALA A 356 1.49 -0.82 -27.28
CA ALA A 356 2.47 -0.20 -28.15
C ALA A 356 2.33 1.35 -28.16
N GLU A 357 1.11 1.86 -28.11
CA GLU A 357 0.85 3.30 -27.97
C GLU A 357 1.37 3.85 -26.62
N SER A 358 1.23 3.08 -25.53
CA SER A 358 1.72 3.47 -24.19
C SER A 358 3.24 3.37 -24.07
N TYR A 359 3.84 2.41 -24.76
CA TYR A 359 5.28 2.10 -24.70
C TYR A 359 5.90 2.07 -26.11
N PRO A 360 6.16 3.24 -26.73
CA PRO A 360 6.65 3.35 -28.11
C PRO A 360 8.02 2.70 -28.37
N MET A 361 8.74 2.32 -27.29
CA MET A 361 10.01 1.60 -27.39
C MET A 361 9.85 0.09 -27.72
N LEU A 362 8.61 -0.41 -27.81
CA LEU A 362 8.29 -1.80 -28.17
C LEU A 362 8.01 -1.92 -29.66
N ASP A 363 8.50 -3.00 -30.29
CA ASP A 363 8.10 -3.41 -31.63
C ASP A 363 6.80 -4.22 -31.54
N GLU A 364 5.67 -3.61 -31.98
CA GLU A 364 4.35 -4.24 -31.95
C GLU A 364 4.29 -5.55 -32.71
N SER A 365 4.89 -5.60 -33.91
CA SER A 365 4.82 -6.78 -34.79
C SER A 365 5.59 -7.95 -34.19
N LYS A 366 6.77 -7.69 -33.67
CA LYS A 366 7.60 -8.68 -32.99
C LYS A 366 6.96 -9.14 -31.67
N LEU A 367 6.49 -8.23 -30.87
CA LEU A 367 5.78 -8.53 -29.62
C LEU A 367 4.54 -9.41 -29.86
N ARG A 368 3.77 -9.13 -30.94
CA ARG A 368 2.63 -9.96 -31.35
C ARG A 368 3.05 -11.41 -31.63
N SER A 369 4.12 -11.58 -32.39
CA SER A 369 4.62 -12.91 -32.76
C SER A 369 5.11 -13.69 -31.53
N GLU A 370 5.86 -13.03 -30.65
CA GLU A 370 6.36 -13.61 -29.41
C GLU A 370 5.22 -14.01 -28.46
N LEU A 371 4.20 -13.15 -28.26
CA LEU A 371 3.03 -13.45 -27.45
C LEU A 371 2.21 -14.62 -28.03
N ALA A 372 2.04 -14.72 -29.33
CA ALA A 372 1.35 -15.84 -29.96
C ALA A 372 2.01 -17.19 -29.63
N VAL A 373 3.34 -17.23 -29.59
CA VAL A 373 4.08 -18.42 -29.14
C VAL A 373 3.82 -18.72 -27.67
N ILE A 374 3.83 -17.71 -26.80
CA ILE A 374 3.55 -17.90 -25.36
C ILE A 374 2.15 -18.46 -25.15
N TYR A 375 1.15 -17.93 -25.85
CA TYR A 375 -0.24 -18.39 -25.69
C TYR A 375 -0.48 -19.82 -26.19
N SER A 376 0.31 -20.27 -27.20
CA SER A 376 0.19 -21.62 -27.76
C SER A 376 0.79 -22.71 -26.86
N ARG A 377 1.73 -22.37 -25.95
CA ARG A 377 2.48 -23.36 -25.17
C ARG A 377 1.97 -23.48 -23.74
N CYS A 378 1.74 -24.72 -23.28
CA CYS A 378 1.22 -25.02 -21.94
C CYS A 378 2.23 -24.71 -20.83
N GLU A 379 3.54 -24.75 -21.11
CA GLU A 379 4.61 -24.50 -20.13
C GLU A 379 4.53 -23.08 -19.52
N PHE A 380 4.08 -22.09 -20.28
CA PHE A 380 3.93 -20.72 -19.80
C PHE A 380 2.64 -20.47 -19.00
N ARG A 381 1.66 -21.39 -19.06
CA ARG A 381 0.37 -21.26 -18.32
C ARG A 381 0.51 -21.43 -16.81
N GLN A 382 1.62 -22.00 -16.35
CA GLN A 382 1.85 -22.22 -14.91
C GLN A 382 2.47 -21.00 -14.20
N CYS A 383 2.86 -19.97 -14.95
CA CYS A 383 3.50 -18.78 -14.39
C CYS A 383 2.46 -17.85 -13.75
N CYS A 384 2.61 -17.59 -12.45
CA CYS A 384 1.81 -16.64 -11.70
C CYS A 384 2.55 -15.30 -11.57
N GLY A 385 2.30 -14.36 -12.50
CA GLY A 385 2.88 -13.02 -12.47
C GLY A 385 4.05 -12.80 -13.42
N ALA A 386 4.38 -11.53 -13.66
CA ALA A 386 5.41 -11.11 -14.59
C ALA A 386 6.82 -11.56 -14.17
N VAL A 387 7.10 -11.54 -12.87
CA VAL A 387 8.40 -11.97 -12.31
C VAL A 387 8.65 -13.46 -12.58
N ALA A 388 7.64 -14.32 -12.37
CA ALA A 388 7.76 -15.75 -12.59
C ALA A 388 8.01 -16.09 -14.07
N LEU A 389 7.31 -15.41 -14.98
CA LEU A 389 7.51 -15.59 -16.41
C LEU A 389 8.89 -15.09 -16.87
N LEU A 390 9.36 -13.96 -16.34
CA LEU A 390 10.71 -13.45 -16.65
C LEU A 390 11.78 -14.46 -16.23
N HIS A 391 11.69 -15.02 -15.03
CA HIS A 391 12.64 -16.03 -14.52
C HIS A 391 12.61 -17.30 -15.39
N LEU A 392 11.42 -17.79 -15.74
CA LEU A 392 11.29 -18.97 -16.61
C LEU A 392 11.98 -18.73 -17.97
N LEU A 393 11.78 -17.57 -18.59
CA LEU A 393 12.42 -17.24 -19.88
C LEU A 393 13.94 -17.10 -19.75
N GLN A 394 14.44 -16.59 -18.62
CA GLN A 394 15.87 -16.48 -18.33
C GLN A 394 16.51 -17.84 -18.09
N GLU A 395 15.92 -18.69 -17.26
CA GLU A 395 16.40 -20.04 -16.94
C GLU A 395 16.41 -20.95 -18.18
N SER A 396 15.44 -20.76 -19.07
CA SER A 396 15.34 -21.48 -20.35
C SER A 396 16.24 -20.93 -21.45
N ASN A 397 17.05 -19.90 -21.20
CA ASN A 397 17.90 -19.21 -22.19
C ASN A 397 17.12 -18.66 -23.41
N LEU A 398 15.87 -18.22 -23.18
CA LEU A 398 14.98 -17.71 -24.23
C LEU A 398 14.96 -16.18 -24.33
N THR A 399 15.88 -15.49 -23.67
CA THR A 399 15.91 -14.03 -23.55
C THR A 399 16.05 -13.29 -24.88
N GLU A 400 16.84 -13.84 -25.82
CA GLU A 400 17.01 -13.25 -27.13
C GLU A 400 15.81 -13.54 -28.05
N THR A 401 15.21 -14.72 -27.92
CA THR A 401 14.05 -15.15 -28.69
C THR A 401 12.81 -14.34 -28.38
N PHE A 402 12.58 -14.03 -27.08
CA PHE A 402 11.42 -13.27 -26.59
C PHE A 402 11.81 -11.84 -26.15
N SER A 403 12.61 -11.15 -26.97
CA SER A 403 13.22 -9.89 -26.59
C SER A 403 12.19 -8.77 -26.29
N GLU A 404 11.08 -8.71 -27.02
CA GLU A 404 10.03 -7.71 -26.81
C GLU A 404 9.14 -8.06 -25.61
N VAL A 405 8.80 -9.34 -25.44
CA VAL A 405 8.12 -9.85 -24.24
C VAL A 405 8.95 -9.53 -22.99
N ILE A 406 10.26 -9.79 -23.03
CA ILE A 406 11.15 -9.47 -21.89
C ILE A 406 11.20 -7.96 -21.61
N LYS A 407 11.26 -7.11 -22.64
CA LYS A 407 11.17 -5.65 -22.43
C LYS A 407 9.86 -5.28 -21.73
N LEU A 408 8.73 -5.79 -22.19
CA LEU A 408 7.44 -5.51 -21.59
C LEU A 408 7.34 -6.06 -20.17
N LEU A 409 7.82 -7.27 -19.91
CA LEU A 409 7.89 -7.82 -18.54
C LEU A 409 8.74 -6.94 -17.62
N MET A 410 9.92 -6.49 -18.09
CA MET A 410 10.77 -5.58 -17.32
C MET A 410 10.07 -4.24 -17.02
N ILE A 411 9.31 -3.68 -17.96
CA ILE A 411 8.49 -2.47 -17.77
C ILE A 411 7.45 -2.73 -16.68
N LEU A 412 6.68 -3.81 -16.78
CA LEU A 412 5.63 -4.15 -15.82
C LEU A 412 6.19 -4.40 -14.42
N ILE A 413 7.29 -5.12 -14.31
CA ILE A 413 7.93 -5.41 -13.01
C ILE A 413 8.53 -4.14 -12.38
N THR A 414 9.07 -3.23 -13.21
CA THR A 414 9.60 -1.94 -12.76
C THR A 414 8.48 -0.99 -12.34
N THR A 415 7.27 -1.12 -12.89
CA THR A 415 6.12 -0.27 -12.55
C THR A 415 5.68 -0.53 -11.10
N PRO A 416 5.76 0.47 -10.21
CA PRO A 416 5.38 0.31 -8.80
C PRO A 416 3.86 0.31 -8.65
N MET A 417 3.31 -0.67 -7.93
CA MET A 417 1.87 -0.74 -7.65
C MET A 417 1.49 -0.09 -6.31
N SER A 418 2.48 0.28 -5.49
CA SER A 418 2.23 0.99 -4.23
C SER A 418 3.40 1.89 -3.82
N SER A 419 3.10 2.90 -3.02
CA SER A 419 4.08 3.78 -2.35
C SER A 419 4.47 3.30 -0.95
N SER A 420 4.27 2.02 -0.63
CA SER A 420 4.48 1.48 0.72
C SER A 420 5.92 1.59 1.22
N GLU A 421 6.93 1.66 0.32
CA GLU A 421 8.32 1.92 0.72
C GLU A 421 8.47 3.32 1.32
N ALA A 422 7.72 4.31 0.85
CA ALA A 422 7.71 5.65 1.44
C ALA A 422 7.25 5.62 2.91
N GLU A 423 6.22 4.82 3.24
CA GLU A 423 5.79 4.64 4.63
C GLU A 423 6.88 4.00 5.51
N ARG A 424 7.65 3.05 4.97
CA ARG A 424 8.81 2.44 5.65
C ARG A 424 9.93 3.48 5.87
N CYS A 425 10.18 4.34 4.88
CA CYS A 425 11.11 5.45 5.00
C CYS A 425 10.66 6.46 6.08
N PHE A 426 9.37 6.81 6.13
CA PHE A 426 8.83 7.69 7.18
C PHE A 426 8.88 7.07 8.57
N SER A 427 8.75 5.76 8.69
CA SER A 427 8.98 5.07 9.95
C SER A 427 10.44 5.23 10.42
N THR A 428 11.40 5.22 9.49
CA THR A 428 12.81 5.51 9.78
C THR A 428 13.04 6.98 10.10
N LEU A 429 12.41 7.91 9.36
CA LEU A 429 12.46 9.34 9.63
C LEU A 429 12.06 9.63 11.09
N LYS A 430 10.97 9.06 11.58
CA LYS A 430 10.49 9.21 12.98
C LYS A 430 11.48 8.68 14.01
N ARG A 431 12.27 7.66 13.68
CA ARG A 431 13.32 7.12 14.57
C ARG A 431 14.60 7.97 14.56
N VAL A 432 14.95 8.54 13.42
CA VAL A 432 16.15 9.37 13.23
C VAL A 432 15.91 10.80 13.75
N LYS A 433 14.78 11.40 13.35
CA LYS A 433 14.38 12.75 13.75
C LYS A 433 13.35 12.65 14.88
N THR A 434 13.79 12.85 16.10
CA THR A 434 12.97 12.80 17.32
C THR A 434 12.86 14.19 17.93
N PHE A 435 11.99 14.38 18.92
CA PHE A 435 11.87 15.64 19.65
C PHE A 435 13.22 16.16 20.17
N LEU A 436 14.09 15.26 20.63
CA LEU A 436 15.43 15.61 21.13
C LEU A 436 16.47 15.81 20.00
N ARG A 437 16.13 15.51 18.76
CA ARG A 437 17.00 15.62 17.58
C ARG A 437 16.28 16.30 16.42
N ASN A 438 15.59 17.39 16.69
CA ASN A 438 14.75 18.10 15.72
C ASN A 438 15.52 19.10 14.86
N THR A 439 16.68 19.60 15.31
CA THR A 439 17.51 20.62 14.62
C THR A 439 18.56 20.03 13.68
N MET A 440 18.37 18.77 13.24
CA MET A 440 19.29 18.09 12.33
C MET A 440 19.24 18.69 10.93
N SER A 441 20.44 18.95 10.33
CA SER A 441 20.53 19.37 8.93
C SER A 441 20.07 18.26 7.97
N ASP A 442 19.58 18.62 6.79
CA ASP A 442 19.11 17.67 5.77
C ASP A 442 20.22 16.70 5.33
N ASP A 443 21.47 17.15 5.19
CA ASP A 443 22.60 16.28 4.87
C ASP A 443 22.81 15.19 5.91
N ARG A 444 22.71 15.53 7.20
CA ARG A 444 22.86 14.58 8.29
C ARG A 444 21.66 13.64 8.37
N LEU A 445 20.46 14.16 8.17
CA LEU A 445 19.23 13.36 8.11
C LEU A 445 19.35 12.30 7.01
N ASN A 446 19.70 12.72 5.80
CA ASN A 446 19.83 11.83 4.64
C ASN A 446 20.95 10.79 4.84
N ALA A 447 22.07 11.18 5.43
CA ALA A 447 23.15 10.24 5.74
C ALA A 447 22.70 9.13 6.73
N LEU A 448 22.01 9.50 7.80
CA LEU A 448 21.49 8.53 8.79
C LEU A 448 20.36 7.68 8.23
N ALA A 449 19.47 8.26 7.44
CA ALA A 449 18.39 7.56 6.78
C ALA A 449 18.92 6.51 5.79
N MET A 450 19.88 6.89 4.93
CA MET A 450 20.53 5.97 3.98
C MET A 450 21.15 4.78 4.70
N LEU A 451 21.90 5.01 5.77
CA LEU A 451 22.55 3.94 6.55
C LEU A 451 21.53 3.00 7.22
N SER A 452 20.36 3.53 7.58
CA SER A 452 19.31 2.75 8.25
C SER A 452 18.44 1.99 7.25
N ILE A 453 18.05 2.63 6.14
CA ILE A 453 17.11 2.08 5.14
C ILE A 453 17.86 1.11 4.23
N GLU A 454 19.01 1.51 3.70
CA GLU A 454 19.83 0.73 2.75
C GLU A 454 20.89 -0.14 3.44
N LYS A 455 20.64 -0.53 4.69
CA LYS A 455 21.60 -1.31 5.50
C LYS A 455 22.07 -2.60 4.80
N LYS A 456 21.17 -3.31 4.11
CA LYS A 456 21.52 -4.53 3.38
C LYS A 456 22.41 -4.21 2.19
N PHE A 457 22.00 -3.26 1.35
CA PHE A 457 22.76 -2.79 0.19
C PHE A 457 24.19 -2.36 0.57
N ILE A 458 24.32 -1.54 1.62
CA ILE A 458 25.62 -1.08 2.11
C ILE A 458 26.51 -2.22 2.60
N ARG A 459 25.96 -3.23 3.23
CA ARG A 459 26.71 -4.42 3.70
C ARG A 459 27.18 -5.30 2.56
N GLU A 460 26.38 -5.41 1.49
CA GLU A 460 26.67 -6.22 0.31
C GLU A 460 27.60 -5.49 -0.68
N SER A 461 27.74 -4.15 -0.57
CA SER A 461 28.63 -3.35 -1.41
C SER A 461 30.09 -3.68 -1.13
N SER A 462 30.81 -4.09 -2.17
CA SER A 462 32.22 -4.44 -2.06
C SER A 462 33.08 -3.23 -1.66
N ASN A 463 33.98 -3.46 -0.70
CA ASN A 463 34.96 -2.44 -0.24
C ASN A 463 34.34 -1.11 0.22
N PHE A 464 33.04 -1.10 0.62
CA PHE A 464 32.35 0.13 1.02
C PHE A 464 33.09 0.88 2.13
N ASN A 465 33.54 0.19 3.18
CA ASN A 465 34.26 0.80 4.28
C ASN A 465 35.61 1.39 3.83
N GLN A 466 36.31 0.68 2.97
CA GLN A 466 37.61 1.17 2.43
C GLN A 466 37.42 2.48 1.63
N ARG A 467 36.43 2.51 0.74
CA ARG A 467 36.08 3.71 -0.05
C ARG A 467 35.63 4.88 0.85
N VAL A 468 34.95 4.57 1.96
CA VAL A 468 34.60 5.60 2.97
C VAL A 468 35.85 6.20 3.62
N ILE A 469 36.80 5.35 4.03
CA ILE A 469 38.08 5.77 4.65
C ILE A 469 38.87 6.62 3.67
N GLU A 470 39.04 6.17 2.44
CA GLU A 470 39.72 6.89 1.38
C GLU A 470 39.11 8.27 1.12
N MET A 471 37.79 8.32 0.88
CA MET A 471 37.09 9.59 0.69
C MET A 471 37.21 10.49 1.91
N PHE A 472 37.16 9.94 3.12
CA PHE A 472 37.34 10.73 4.34
C PHE A 472 38.74 11.28 4.48
N ALA A 473 39.77 10.52 4.09
CA ALA A 473 41.18 10.96 4.12
C ALA A 473 41.47 12.08 3.12
N HIS A 474 40.84 12.02 1.92
CA HIS A 474 41.04 13.00 0.84
C HIS A 474 40.24 14.31 0.99
N LEU A 475 39.12 14.30 1.77
CA LEU A 475 38.20 15.44 1.85
C LEU A 475 38.77 16.70 2.56
N LYS A 476 39.82 16.58 3.40
CA LYS A 476 40.48 17.69 4.12
C LYS A 476 41.91 17.29 4.50
N GLU A 477 42.85 18.22 4.42
CA GLU A 477 44.11 18.10 5.18
C GLU A 477 43.79 17.99 6.67
N ARG A 478 44.21 16.89 7.29
CA ARG A 478 43.96 16.60 8.69
C ARG A 478 45.28 16.58 9.45
N ARG A 479 45.24 16.98 10.73
CA ARG A 479 46.41 16.95 11.62
C ARG A 479 46.91 15.51 11.91
N ALA A 480 46.18 14.50 11.57
CA ALA A 480 46.57 13.10 11.69
C ALA A 480 46.99 12.54 10.33
N THR A 481 48.15 11.93 10.23
CA THR A 481 48.57 11.12 9.08
C THR A 481 47.82 9.80 9.12
N PHE A 482 46.98 9.58 8.12
CA PHE A 482 46.35 8.27 7.96
C PHE A 482 47.30 7.35 7.20
N LEU A 483 47.43 6.09 7.66
CA LEU A 483 48.25 5.05 7.01
C LEU A 483 47.67 4.62 5.64
N TYR A 484 46.50 5.14 5.28
CA TYR A 484 45.84 4.89 4.02
C TYR A 484 46.10 6.07 3.07
N LYS A 485 46.98 5.88 2.14
CA LYS A 485 47.24 6.76 0.97
C LYS A 485 46.72 6.05 -0.29
#